data_f5d32ebb3ef64b20be5e37c6ac23e887
#
_entry.id   f5d32ebb3ef64b20be5e37c6ac23e887
#
_cell.length_a   1.000
_cell.length_b   1.000
_cell.length_c   1.000
_cell.angle_alpha   90.00
_cell.angle_beta   90.00
_cell.angle_gamma   90.00
#
_symmetry.space_group_name_H-M   'P 1'
#
loop_
_entity.id
_entity.type
_entity.pdbx_description
1 polymer ?
#
loop_
_entity_poly.entity_id
_entity_poly.type
_entity_poly.pdbx_seq_one_letter_code
_entity_poly.pdbx_strand_id
1 'polypeptide(L)'
;VQVLAYLPKVSSIQLGSERSDLGWDSVRAIMDACPNASVSYTFWLYDKEFSTVDTTINLSHIPVEDGGAQVMQAMACMPDLVSVDMDSCGVSNEDMAAIRDAYPDVKVVWRVWFGDAYSVRTDVERILASQPSVGGMLDRYNSEALKYCTDVKYLDVGHNDALDDISFVAYMPKLEVAILAMDNWSDATPLASCTELEYLEMQTTLCTDLSPLSGLKKLRHLDIAYIVDLD
;
A
#
# COMPACT_ATOMS: atom_id res chain seq x y z
N VAL A 1 15.56 14.63 31.47
CA VAL A 1 16.13 13.97 30.28
C VAL A 1 17.67 13.99 30.32
N GLN A 2 18.36 15.14 30.53
CA GLN A 2 19.82 15.23 30.52
C GLN A 2 20.55 14.22 31.43
N VAL A 3 19.98 13.86 32.58
CA VAL A 3 20.57 12.87 33.50
C VAL A 3 20.58 11.45 32.92
N LEU A 4 19.62 11.12 32.06
CA LEU A 4 19.49 9.78 31.47
C LEU A 4 20.71 9.40 30.60
N ALA A 5 21.32 10.36 29.93
CA ALA A 5 22.53 10.14 29.13
C ALA A 5 23.74 9.65 29.96
N TYR A 6 23.70 9.83 31.28
CA TYR A 6 24.76 9.35 32.21
C TYR A 6 24.44 7.98 32.83
N LEU A 7 23.38 7.29 32.35
CA LEU A 7 22.95 5.99 32.84
C LEU A 7 23.12 4.89 31.76
N PRO A 8 24.35 4.55 31.37
CA PRO A 8 24.62 3.71 30.19
C PRO A 8 24.17 2.24 30.34
N LYS A 9 23.76 1.84 31.55
CA LYS A 9 23.27 0.46 31.81
C LYS A 9 21.74 0.34 31.86
N VAL A 10 21.04 1.47 31.68
CA VAL A 10 19.55 1.42 31.63
C VAL A 10 19.13 0.74 30.33
N SER A 11 18.42 -0.36 30.44
CA SER A 11 17.89 -1.15 29.31
C SER A 11 16.37 -1.07 29.18
N SER A 12 15.67 -0.51 30.15
CA SER A 12 14.21 -0.36 30.16
C SER A 12 13.81 0.89 30.92
N ILE A 13 12.88 1.67 30.34
CA ILE A 13 12.30 2.88 30.95
C ILE A 13 10.78 2.76 30.82
N GLN A 14 10.06 2.95 31.93
CA GLN A 14 8.61 3.02 31.95
C GLN A 14 8.18 4.44 32.23
N LEU A 15 7.44 5.08 31.32
CA LEU A 15 7.00 6.46 31.41
C LEU A 15 5.55 6.62 31.90
N GLY A 16 4.84 5.49 32.09
CA GLY A 16 3.43 5.52 32.42
C GLY A 16 2.56 5.72 31.17
N SER A 17 1.58 6.63 31.24
CA SER A 17 0.62 6.85 30.16
C SER A 17 0.49 8.33 29.82
N GLU A 18 -0.16 8.66 28.69
CA GLU A 18 -0.44 10.06 28.27
C GLU A 18 -1.27 10.84 29.30
N ARG A 19 -1.96 10.15 30.24
CA ARG A 19 -2.66 10.80 31.38
C ARG A 19 -1.70 11.44 32.39
N SER A 20 -0.39 11.24 32.21
CA SER A 20 0.67 11.85 33.04
C SER A 20 1.21 13.17 32.51
N ASP A 21 0.52 13.84 31.55
CA ASP A 21 0.90 15.09 30.91
C ASP A 21 2.24 15.05 30.15
N LEU A 22 2.75 13.86 29.80
CA LEU A 22 3.98 13.70 29.03
C LEU A 22 3.63 13.73 27.53
N GLY A 23 4.00 14.82 26.85
CA GLY A 23 3.80 14.97 25.42
C GLY A 23 4.82 14.16 24.57
N TRP A 24 4.49 13.90 23.31
CA TRP A 24 5.32 13.14 22.37
C TRP A 24 6.77 13.65 22.24
N ASP A 25 6.99 14.96 22.27
CA ASP A 25 8.34 15.52 22.21
C ASP A 25 9.21 15.08 23.40
N SER A 26 8.61 14.96 24.59
CA SER A 26 9.30 14.48 25.78
C SER A 26 9.60 12.98 25.70
N VAL A 27 8.64 12.19 25.18
CA VAL A 27 8.85 10.75 24.95
C VAL A 27 10.01 10.55 23.98
N ARG A 28 10.02 11.26 22.86
CA ARG A 28 11.08 11.21 21.86
C ARG A 28 12.44 11.63 22.44
N ALA A 29 12.47 12.74 23.19
CA ALA A 29 13.72 13.21 23.81
C ALA A 29 14.29 12.20 24.82
N ILE A 30 13.45 11.39 25.47
CA ILE A 30 13.89 10.31 26.38
C ILE A 30 14.47 9.15 25.55
N MET A 31 13.80 8.75 24.46
CA MET A 31 14.29 7.71 23.55
C MET A 31 15.65 8.09 22.96
N ASP A 32 15.78 9.32 22.48
CA ASP A 32 17.04 9.85 21.91
C ASP A 32 18.17 9.87 22.94
N ALA A 33 17.86 10.17 24.20
CA ALA A 33 18.85 10.18 25.28
C ALA A 33 19.27 8.77 25.72
N CYS A 34 18.48 7.74 25.44
CA CYS A 34 18.71 6.36 25.85
C CYS A 34 18.49 5.38 24.68
N PRO A 35 19.27 5.45 23.60
CA PRO A 35 19.02 4.70 22.36
C PRO A 35 19.11 3.17 22.52
N ASN A 36 19.69 2.69 23.62
CA ASN A 36 19.82 1.26 23.91
C ASN A 36 18.75 0.76 24.90
N ALA A 37 17.84 1.63 25.36
CA ALA A 37 16.80 1.28 26.31
C ALA A 37 15.46 1.12 25.59
N SER A 38 14.71 0.07 25.94
CA SER A 38 13.30 -0.04 25.58
C SER A 38 12.51 0.98 26.42
N VAL A 39 11.78 1.88 25.76
CA VAL A 39 11.01 2.95 26.42
C VAL A 39 9.53 2.64 26.24
N SER A 40 8.86 2.28 27.33
CA SER A 40 7.43 1.99 27.35
C SER A 40 6.61 3.21 27.79
N TYR A 41 5.70 3.63 26.92
CA TYR A 41 4.73 4.71 27.16
C TYR A 41 3.38 4.30 26.62
N THR A 42 2.33 4.32 27.46
CA THR A 42 0.96 3.96 27.06
C THR A 42 0.22 5.19 26.55
N PHE A 43 -0.41 5.07 25.38
CA PHE A 43 -1.16 6.15 24.74
C PHE A 43 -2.44 5.61 24.07
N TRP A 44 -3.29 6.52 23.65
CA TRP A 44 -4.55 6.18 22.96
C TRP A 44 -4.59 6.84 21.60
N LEU A 45 -4.97 6.05 20.58
CA LEU A 45 -5.36 6.53 19.27
C LEU A 45 -6.83 6.22 19.08
N TYR A 46 -7.66 7.24 18.93
CA TYR A 46 -9.09 7.09 18.64
C TYR A 46 -9.77 6.08 19.60
N ASP A 47 -9.58 6.29 20.91
CA ASP A 47 -10.09 5.46 22.02
C ASP A 47 -9.51 4.04 22.13
N LYS A 48 -8.52 3.69 21.33
CA LYS A 48 -7.82 2.41 21.45
C LYS A 48 -6.45 2.58 22.08
N GLU A 49 -6.15 1.72 23.07
CA GLU A 49 -4.91 1.75 23.82
C GLU A 49 -3.77 1.05 23.07
N PHE A 50 -2.59 1.65 23.10
CA PHE A 50 -1.33 1.14 22.55
C PHE A 50 -0.16 1.49 23.47
N SER A 51 0.99 0.88 23.18
CA SER A 51 2.26 1.20 23.83
C SER A 51 3.34 1.44 22.77
N THR A 52 4.29 2.29 23.08
CA THR A 52 5.48 2.53 22.21
C THR A 52 6.34 1.29 21.98
N VAL A 53 6.16 0.21 22.74
CA VAL A 53 6.84 -1.08 22.56
C VAL A 53 6.00 -2.09 21.76
N ASP A 54 4.80 -1.71 21.32
CA ASP A 54 4.00 -2.55 20.45
C ASP A 54 4.64 -2.61 19.05
N THR A 55 4.52 -3.76 18.41
CA THR A 55 5.01 -3.98 17.06
C THR A 55 3.95 -3.77 15.98
N THR A 56 2.70 -3.55 16.39
CA THR A 56 1.57 -3.39 15.48
C THR A 56 0.60 -2.31 15.98
N ILE A 57 0.07 -1.52 15.05
CA ILE A 57 -1.10 -0.67 15.26
C ILE A 57 -2.23 -1.23 14.40
N ASN A 58 -3.34 -1.60 15.02
CA ASN A 58 -4.54 -2.01 14.30
C ASN A 58 -5.69 -1.07 14.66
N LEU A 59 -6.10 -0.25 13.69
CA LEU A 59 -7.21 0.69 13.79
C LEU A 59 -8.34 0.34 12.81
N SER A 60 -8.33 -0.87 12.23
CA SER A 60 -9.33 -1.24 11.22
C SER A 60 -10.75 -0.99 11.70
N HIS A 61 -11.55 -0.36 10.83
CA HIS A 61 -12.93 0.08 11.08
C HIS A 61 -13.10 1.15 12.18
N ILE A 62 -12.04 1.78 12.65
CA ILE A 62 -12.11 2.92 13.58
C ILE A 62 -12.03 4.21 12.75
N PRO A 63 -13.04 5.10 12.84
CA PRO A 63 -13.01 6.37 12.12
C PRO A 63 -11.80 7.23 12.51
N VAL A 64 -11.06 7.72 11.53
CA VAL A 64 -9.88 8.59 11.68
C VAL A 64 -10.16 9.89 10.93
N GLU A 65 -10.37 10.99 11.68
CA GLU A 65 -10.85 12.26 11.11
C GLU A 65 -9.70 13.26 10.82
N ASP A 66 -8.49 12.97 11.30
CA ASP A 66 -7.32 13.87 11.21
C ASP A 66 -6.32 13.48 10.10
N GLY A 67 -6.74 12.65 9.14
CA GLY A 67 -5.87 12.15 8.07
C GLY A 67 -4.73 11.25 8.54
N GLY A 68 -4.80 10.72 9.77
CA GLY A 68 -3.77 9.87 10.36
C GLY A 68 -2.63 10.63 11.04
N ALA A 69 -2.79 11.93 11.31
CA ALA A 69 -1.74 12.75 11.93
C ALA A 69 -1.31 12.22 13.30
N GLN A 70 -2.26 11.78 14.14
CA GLN A 70 -1.93 11.17 15.44
C GLN A 70 -1.21 9.83 15.28
N VAL A 71 -1.58 9.03 14.26
CA VAL A 71 -0.89 7.78 13.94
C VAL A 71 0.57 8.05 13.60
N MET A 72 0.86 9.02 12.75
CA MET A 72 2.24 9.40 12.41
C MET A 72 3.05 9.88 13.62
N GLN A 73 2.44 10.63 14.55
CA GLN A 73 3.10 11.03 15.79
C GLN A 73 3.47 9.83 16.66
N ALA A 74 2.57 8.86 16.79
CA ALA A 74 2.83 7.63 17.52
C ALA A 74 3.93 6.78 16.86
N MET A 75 3.83 6.56 15.53
CA MET A 75 4.81 5.80 14.75
C MET A 75 6.24 6.33 14.94
N ALA A 76 6.42 7.66 15.05
CA ALA A 76 7.71 8.28 15.30
C ALA A 76 8.34 7.90 16.65
N CYS A 77 7.57 7.32 17.57
CA CYS A 77 8.00 6.85 18.89
C CYS A 77 7.89 5.32 19.06
N MET A 78 7.73 4.58 17.97
CA MET A 78 7.59 3.11 17.97
C MET A 78 8.68 2.46 17.11
N PRO A 79 9.93 2.35 17.64
CA PRO A 79 11.07 1.89 16.85
C PRO A 79 10.96 0.44 16.36
N ASP A 80 10.16 -0.39 17.05
CA ASP A 80 9.97 -1.80 16.73
C ASP A 80 8.66 -2.05 15.95
N LEU A 81 7.99 -1.00 15.45
CA LEU A 81 6.74 -1.12 14.71
C LEU A 81 6.97 -1.82 13.36
N VAL A 82 6.20 -2.87 13.11
CA VAL A 82 6.25 -3.70 11.90
C VAL A 82 5.07 -3.43 10.97
N SER A 83 3.87 -3.15 11.53
CA SER A 83 2.69 -2.96 10.71
C SER A 83 1.66 -2.00 11.32
N VAL A 84 0.97 -1.30 10.42
CA VAL A 84 -0.19 -0.44 10.71
C VAL A 84 -1.34 -0.87 9.82
N ASP A 85 -2.45 -1.29 10.43
CA ASP A 85 -3.69 -1.63 9.74
C ASP A 85 -4.74 -0.54 9.97
N MET A 86 -5.09 0.17 8.89
CA MET A 86 -6.09 1.23 8.85
C MET A 86 -7.18 0.91 7.82
N ASP A 87 -7.52 -0.38 7.66
CA ASP A 87 -8.61 -0.80 6.79
C ASP A 87 -9.92 -0.12 7.19
N SER A 88 -10.57 0.55 6.23
CA SER A 88 -11.87 1.19 6.39
C SER A 88 -11.93 2.26 7.50
N CYS A 89 -10.84 3.01 7.70
CA CYS A 89 -10.76 4.10 8.70
C CYS A 89 -11.26 5.45 8.19
N GLY A 90 -11.55 5.58 6.88
CA GLY A 90 -12.03 6.84 6.28
C GLY A 90 -10.91 7.83 5.92
N VAL A 91 -9.64 7.45 6.03
CA VAL A 91 -8.48 8.25 5.60
C VAL A 91 -8.35 8.18 4.07
N SER A 92 -7.97 9.29 3.44
CA SER A 92 -7.78 9.35 1.99
C SER A 92 -6.65 8.43 1.52
N ASN A 93 -6.70 7.98 0.26
CA ASN A 93 -5.63 7.19 -0.32
C ASN A 93 -4.30 7.94 -0.35
N GLU A 94 -4.34 9.25 -0.57
CA GLU A 94 -3.17 10.13 -0.62
C GLU A 94 -2.51 10.24 0.76
N ASP A 95 -3.29 10.44 1.82
CA ASP A 95 -2.76 10.50 3.19
C ASP A 95 -2.20 9.14 3.62
N MET A 96 -2.88 8.04 3.29
CA MET A 96 -2.40 6.69 3.56
C MET A 96 -1.09 6.38 2.83
N ALA A 97 -0.98 6.79 1.57
CA ALA A 97 0.26 6.66 0.81
C ALA A 97 1.39 7.50 1.42
N ALA A 98 1.10 8.72 1.88
CA ALA A 98 2.08 9.57 2.56
C ALA A 98 2.59 8.93 3.87
N ILE A 99 1.70 8.29 4.64
CA ILE A 99 2.11 7.52 5.83
C ILE A 99 3.03 6.37 5.45
N ARG A 100 2.66 5.57 4.44
CA ARG A 100 3.47 4.46 3.94
C ARG A 100 4.86 4.92 3.47
N ASP A 101 4.90 6.01 2.70
CA ASP A 101 6.13 6.52 2.10
C ASP A 101 7.07 7.13 3.17
N ALA A 102 6.50 7.68 4.27
CA ALA A 102 7.27 8.17 5.40
C ALA A 102 7.90 7.05 6.25
N TYR A 103 7.33 5.83 6.21
CA TYR A 103 7.77 4.68 6.99
C TYR A 103 7.90 3.43 6.10
N PRO A 104 8.89 3.39 5.19
CA PRO A 104 9.01 2.33 4.17
C PRO A 104 9.27 0.93 4.74
N ASP A 105 9.80 0.85 5.97
CA ASP A 105 10.05 -0.43 6.66
C ASP A 105 8.82 -0.93 7.45
N VAL A 106 7.75 -0.15 7.52
CA VAL A 106 6.50 -0.52 8.20
C VAL A 106 5.45 -0.86 7.16
N LYS A 107 4.84 -2.04 7.29
CA LYS A 107 3.73 -2.43 6.42
C LYS A 107 2.47 -1.64 6.77
N VAL A 108 2.12 -0.65 5.95
CA VAL A 108 0.90 0.17 6.10
C VAL A 108 -0.19 -0.35 5.17
N VAL A 109 -1.35 -0.72 5.74
CA VAL A 109 -2.44 -1.36 5.01
C VAL A 109 -3.72 -0.57 5.17
N TRP A 110 -4.45 -0.38 4.06
CA TRP A 110 -5.78 0.24 4.04
C TRP A 110 -6.65 -0.39 2.94
N ARG A 111 -7.88 0.06 2.80
CA ARG A 111 -8.81 -0.38 1.77
C ARG A 111 -8.89 0.65 0.66
N VAL A 112 -8.75 0.20 -0.57
CA VAL A 112 -9.02 1.00 -1.78
C VAL A 112 -10.31 0.55 -2.44
N TRP A 113 -11.02 1.50 -3.02
CA TRP A 113 -12.21 1.28 -3.82
C TRP A 113 -11.88 1.56 -5.29
N PHE A 114 -12.38 0.73 -6.19
CA PHE A 114 -12.20 0.86 -7.63
C PHE A 114 -13.39 0.27 -8.38
N GLY A 115 -13.55 0.61 -9.66
CA GLY A 115 -14.79 0.33 -10.38
C GLY A 115 -15.98 0.98 -9.69
N ASP A 116 -17.19 0.45 -9.93
CA ASP A 116 -18.41 0.97 -9.31
C ASP A 116 -18.67 0.39 -7.92
N ALA A 117 -18.13 -0.78 -7.59
CA ALA A 117 -18.48 -1.50 -6.37
C ALA A 117 -17.36 -2.41 -5.80
N TYR A 118 -16.17 -2.40 -6.38
CA TYR A 118 -15.07 -3.24 -5.90
C TYR A 118 -14.30 -2.57 -4.78
N SER A 119 -13.85 -3.37 -3.83
CA SER A 119 -12.85 -2.90 -2.87
C SER A 119 -11.92 -4.02 -2.47
N VAL A 120 -10.66 -3.68 -2.25
CA VAL A 120 -9.64 -4.60 -1.76
C VAL A 120 -8.76 -3.90 -0.72
N ARG A 121 -8.11 -4.68 0.11
CA ARG A 121 -7.01 -4.17 0.94
C ARG A 121 -5.77 -3.98 0.06
N THR A 122 -4.93 -3.01 0.40
CA THR A 122 -3.72 -2.73 -0.39
C THR A 122 -2.66 -3.85 -0.34
N ASP A 123 -2.78 -4.78 0.63
CA ASP A 123 -1.86 -5.91 0.79
C ASP A 123 -2.35 -7.22 0.14
N VAL A 124 -3.36 -7.15 -0.75
CA VAL A 124 -3.80 -8.33 -1.49
C VAL A 124 -2.76 -8.74 -2.54
N GLU A 125 -2.61 -10.05 -2.71
CA GLU A 125 -1.76 -10.61 -3.78
C GLU A 125 -2.55 -10.92 -5.06
N ARG A 126 -3.88 -10.85 -5.01
CA ARG A 126 -4.74 -11.21 -6.14
C ARG A 126 -5.93 -10.27 -6.27
N ILE A 127 -6.13 -9.77 -7.50
CA ILE A 127 -7.30 -8.96 -7.88
C ILE A 127 -8.01 -9.64 -9.05
N LEU A 128 -9.32 -9.83 -8.91
CA LEU A 128 -10.21 -10.36 -9.93
C LEU A 128 -11.36 -9.37 -10.13
N ALA A 129 -11.32 -8.65 -11.24
CA ALA A 129 -12.31 -7.63 -11.60
C ALA A 129 -12.65 -7.68 -13.10
N SER A 130 -12.53 -8.88 -13.70
CA SER A 130 -12.92 -9.08 -15.08
C SER A 130 -14.44 -9.05 -15.23
N GLN A 131 -14.91 -8.53 -16.35
CA GLN A 131 -16.31 -8.54 -16.73
C GLN A 131 -16.71 -9.89 -17.37
N PRO A 132 -17.98 -10.29 -17.34
CA PRO A 132 -19.18 -9.52 -16.99
C PRO A 132 -19.60 -9.64 -15.51
N SER A 133 -18.70 -9.63 -14.59
CA SER A 133 -19.06 -9.69 -13.18
C SER A 133 -19.85 -8.45 -12.75
N VAL A 134 -20.61 -8.61 -11.71
CA VAL A 134 -21.52 -7.60 -11.17
C VAL A 134 -20.73 -6.40 -10.68
N GLY A 135 -21.06 -5.19 -11.10
CA GLY A 135 -20.56 -4.01 -10.44
C GLY A 135 -19.95 -2.93 -11.33
N GLY A 136 -20.23 -2.97 -12.63
CA GLY A 136 -19.78 -1.92 -13.55
C GLY A 136 -18.40 -2.19 -14.15
N MET A 137 -18.10 -1.48 -15.23
CA MET A 137 -16.87 -1.62 -15.98
C MET A 137 -15.78 -0.76 -15.37
N LEU A 138 -14.55 -1.25 -15.40
CA LEU A 138 -13.39 -0.43 -15.09
C LEU A 138 -13.14 0.57 -16.23
N ASP A 139 -12.76 1.76 -15.88
CA ASP A 139 -12.25 2.80 -16.76
C ASP A 139 -10.98 3.43 -16.18
N ARG A 140 -10.37 4.37 -16.90
CA ARG A 140 -9.14 5.05 -16.46
C ARG A 140 -9.26 5.79 -15.12
N TYR A 141 -10.45 6.26 -14.76
CA TYR A 141 -10.68 7.07 -13.56
C TYR A 141 -10.95 6.20 -12.34
N ASN A 142 -11.78 5.17 -12.51
CA ASN A 142 -12.19 4.32 -11.41
C ASN A 142 -11.23 3.15 -11.14
N SER A 143 -10.23 2.92 -12.00
CA SER A 143 -9.14 1.95 -11.80
C SER A 143 -7.89 2.56 -11.16
N GLU A 144 -7.77 3.89 -11.10
CA GLU A 144 -6.56 4.58 -10.64
C GLU A 144 -6.12 4.17 -9.22
N ALA A 145 -7.09 3.90 -8.33
CA ALA A 145 -6.79 3.51 -6.95
C ALA A 145 -6.03 2.17 -6.84
N LEU A 146 -6.03 1.34 -7.89
CA LEU A 146 -5.27 0.09 -7.94
C LEU A 146 -3.75 0.32 -7.83
N LYS A 147 -3.25 1.50 -8.15
CA LYS A 147 -1.83 1.88 -8.00
C LYS A 147 -1.30 1.72 -6.57
N TYR A 148 -2.17 1.70 -5.58
CA TYR A 148 -1.79 1.51 -4.18
C TYR A 148 -1.61 0.05 -3.77
N CYS A 149 -2.05 -0.91 -4.61
CA CYS A 149 -1.96 -2.36 -4.37
C CYS A 149 -0.62 -2.92 -4.85
N THR A 150 0.46 -2.57 -4.18
CA THR A 150 1.84 -2.88 -4.61
C THR A 150 2.28 -4.33 -4.38
N ASP A 151 1.46 -5.13 -3.66
CA ASP A 151 1.74 -6.53 -3.36
C ASP A 151 1.10 -7.52 -4.36
N VAL A 152 0.38 -7.01 -5.37
CA VAL A 152 -0.35 -7.82 -6.35
C VAL A 152 0.62 -8.66 -7.18
N LYS A 153 0.34 -9.97 -7.24
CA LYS A 153 1.01 -10.97 -8.07
C LYS A 153 0.13 -11.46 -9.22
N TYR A 154 -1.18 -11.45 -9.02
CA TYR A 154 -2.16 -11.88 -10.01
C TYR A 154 -3.20 -10.78 -10.21
N LEU A 155 -3.30 -10.27 -11.42
CA LEU A 155 -4.28 -9.26 -11.83
C LEU A 155 -5.11 -9.79 -12.99
N ASP A 156 -6.43 -9.78 -12.84
CA ASP A 156 -7.37 -10.03 -13.91
C ASP A 156 -8.40 -8.89 -13.93
N VAL A 157 -8.25 -8.02 -14.93
CA VAL A 157 -9.15 -6.90 -15.21
C VAL A 157 -9.66 -6.95 -16.65
N GLY A 158 -9.50 -8.09 -17.33
CA GLY A 158 -9.94 -8.25 -18.71
C GLY A 158 -11.44 -8.09 -18.90
N HIS A 159 -11.86 -7.90 -20.16
CA HIS A 159 -13.25 -7.67 -20.58
C HIS A 159 -13.87 -6.38 -20.01
N ASN A 160 -13.07 -5.35 -19.79
CA ASN A 160 -13.54 -4.03 -19.40
C ASN A 160 -13.38 -3.06 -20.58
N ASP A 161 -14.33 -3.05 -21.50
CA ASP A 161 -14.27 -2.25 -22.75
C ASP A 161 -14.02 -0.76 -22.53
N ALA A 162 -14.30 -0.21 -21.33
CA ALA A 162 -14.03 1.18 -20.99
C ALA A 162 -12.63 1.40 -20.43
N LEU A 163 -11.86 0.35 -20.16
CA LEU A 163 -10.49 0.45 -19.63
C LEU A 163 -9.53 0.77 -20.78
N ASP A 164 -9.19 2.04 -20.91
CA ASP A 164 -8.32 2.58 -21.95
C ASP A 164 -6.96 3.07 -21.42
N ASP A 165 -6.71 2.91 -20.11
CA ASP A 165 -5.47 3.26 -19.44
C ASP A 165 -5.15 2.24 -18.35
N ILE A 166 -3.95 1.65 -18.41
CA ILE A 166 -3.44 0.67 -17.44
C ILE A 166 -2.25 1.23 -16.64
N SER A 167 -2.12 2.56 -16.52
CA SER A 167 -0.99 3.20 -15.82
C SER A 167 -0.80 2.72 -14.38
N PHE A 168 -1.87 2.29 -13.70
CA PHE A 168 -1.80 1.74 -12.35
C PHE A 168 -0.94 0.46 -12.26
N VAL A 169 -0.78 -0.30 -13.35
CA VAL A 169 0.04 -1.51 -13.40
C VAL A 169 1.52 -1.20 -13.15
N ALA A 170 1.98 0.01 -13.49
CA ALA A 170 3.35 0.43 -13.24
C ALA A 170 3.76 0.39 -11.75
N TYR A 171 2.79 0.37 -10.86
CA TYR A 171 2.99 0.32 -9.40
C TYR A 171 2.88 -1.10 -8.82
N MET A 172 2.87 -2.14 -9.66
CA MET A 172 2.76 -3.55 -9.26
C MET A 172 4.05 -4.33 -9.56
N PRO A 173 5.17 -4.04 -8.88
CA PRO A 173 6.48 -4.64 -9.21
C PRO A 173 6.56 -6.15 -8.97
N LYS A 174 5.61 -6.72 -8.23
CA LYS A 174 5.53 -8.15 -7.90
C LYS A 174 4.60 -8.93 -8.83
N LEU A 175 4.05 -8.29 -9.88
CA LEU A 175 3.06 -8.88 -10.77
C LEU A 175 3.69 -10.04 -11.57
N GLU A 176 3.13 -11.24 -11.41
CA GLU A 176 3.55 -12.48 -12.07
C GLU A 176 2.57 -12.86 -13.20
N VAL A 177 1.28 -12.56 -13.03
CA VAL A 177 0.22 -12.86 -13.99
C VAL A 177 -0.65 -11.64 -14.23
N ALA A 178 -0.79 -11.22 -15.49
CA ALA A 178 -1.65 -10.13 -15.91
C ALA A 178 -2.61 -10.59 -17.02
N ILE A 179 -3.92 -10.47 -16.78
CA ILE A 179 -4.99 -10.68 -17.76
C ILE A 179 -5.62 -9.31 -18.01
N LEU A 180 -5.25 -8.70 -19.13
CA LEU A 180 -5.60 -7.35 -19.58
C LEU A 180 -6.25 -7.37 -20.96
N ALA A 181 -6.86 -8.48 -21.28
CA ALA A 181 -7.40 -8.80 -22.57
C ALA A 181 -8.79 -8.24 -22.79
N MET A 182 -9.15 -7.95 -24.05
CA MET A 182 -10.46 -7.42 -24.42
C MET A 182 -10.79 -6.08 -23.72
N ASP A 183 -9.78 -5.24 -23.61
CA ASP A 183 -9.83 -3.88 -23.08
C ASP A 183 -9.37 -2.90 -24.18
N ASN A 184 -9.62 -1.60 -24.03
CA ASN A 184 -9.34 -0.61 -25.06
C ASN A 184 -8.03 0.18 -24.83
N TRP A 185 -7.15 -0.29 -23.97
CA TRP A 185 -5.83 0.35 -23.76
C TRP A 185 -4.90 0.11 -24.95
N SER A 186 -3.99 1.07 -25.20
CA SER A 186 -3.05 1.04 -26.33
C SER A 186 -1.58 1.24 -25.95
N ASP A 187 -1.30 1.63 -24.69
CA ASP A 187 0.05 1.89 -24.21
C ASP A 187 0.51 0.77 -23.27
N ALA A 188 1.50 -0.02 -23.69
CA ALA A 188 2.11 -1.07 -22.88
C ALA A 188 3.24 -0.58 -21.96
N THR A 189 3.62 0.72 -22.00
CA THR A 189 4.71 1.28 -21.19
C THR A 189 4.60 0.94 -19.69
N PRO A 190 3.41 0.95 -19.07
CA PRO A 190 3.27 0.60 -17.65
C PRO A 190 3.75 -0.82 -17.30
N LEU A 191 3.67 -1.77 -18.25
CA LEU A 191 4.12 -3.14 -18.05
C LEU A 191 5.64 -3.28 -17.94
N ALA A 192 6.41 -2.30 -18.43
CA ALA A 192 7.87 -2.36 -18.40
C ALA A 192 8.46 -2.47 -16.98
N SER A 193 7.73 -2.01 -15.95
CA SER A 193 8.13 -2.12 -14.55
C SER A 193 7.84 -3.48 -13.91
N CYS A 194 6.99 -4.31 -14.54
CA CYS A 194 6.55 -5.61 -14.02
C CYS A 194 7.58 -6.71 -14.33
N THR A 195 8.80 -6.58 -13.82
CA THR A 195 9.92 -7.48 -14.18
C THR A 195 9.75 -8.92 -13.70
N GLU A 196 8.79 -9.17 -12.80
CA GLU A 196 8.43 -10.51 -12.32
C GLU A 196 7.40 -11.22 -13.23
N LEU A 197 6.87 -10.54 -14.27
CA LEU A 197 5.77 -11.04 -15.10
C LEU A 197 6.19 -12.29 -15.88
N GLU A 198 5.43 -13.37 -15.68
CA GLU A 198 5.59 -14.68 -16.33
C GLU A 198 4.48 -14.98 -17.35
N TYR A 199 3.29 -14.41 -17.14
CA TYR A 199 2.10 -14.68 -17.94
C TYR A 199 1.37 -13.37 -18.26
N LEU A 200 1.14 -13.08 -19.56
CA LEU A 200 0.43 -11.90 -20.04
C LEU A 200 -0.60 -12.29 -21.10
N GLU A 201 -1.86 -11.97 -20.84
CA GLU A 201 -2.91 -11.94 -21.85
C GLU A 201 -3.28 -10.49 -22.17
N MET A 202 -3.14 -10.12 -23.44
CA MET A 202 -3.49 -8.80 -23.97
C MET A 202 -4.18 -8.89 -25.34
N GLN A 203 -4.75 -10.04 -25.66
CA GLN A 203 -5.47 -10.23 -26.91
C GLN A 203 -6.65 -9.26 -27.03
N THR A 204 -6.95 -8.87 -28.29
CA THR A 204 -8.06 -7.96 -28.60
C THR A 204 -7.96 -6.60 -27.88
N THR A 205 -6.75 -6.08 -27.70
CA THR A 205 -6.48 -4.71 -27.23
C THR A 205 -6.11 -3.80 -28.41
N LEU A 206 -5.94 -2.50 -28.16
CA LEU A 206 -5.50 -1.52 -29.16
C LEU A 206 -3.96 -1.29 -29.15
N CYS A 207 -3.22 -2.07 -28.37
CA CYS A 207 -1.78 -1.94 -28.23
C CYS A 207 -1.04 -2.56 -29.42
N THR A 208 -0.37 -1.75 -30.23
CA THR A 208 0.40 -2.20 -31.41
C THR A 208 1.92 -2.20 -31.18
N ASP A 209 2.43 -1.40 -30.24
CA ASP A 209 3.85 -1.36 -29.87
C ASP A 209 4.14 -2.28 -28.69
N LEU A 210 4.84 -3.38 -28.97
CA LEU A 210 5.28 -4.33 -27.95
C LEU A 210 6.70 -4.04 -27.40
N SER A 211 7.36 -2.99 -27.84
CA SER A 211 8.73 -2.66 -27.41
C SER A 211 8.89 -2.51 -25.88
N PRO A 212 7.88 -2.01 -25.11
CA PRO A 212 7.97 -1.96 -23.64
C PRO A 212 8.14 -3.34 -22.97
N LEU A 213 7.70 -4.42 -23.62
CA LEU A 213 7.81 -5.78 -23.08
C LEU A 213 9.23 -6.36 -23.18
N SER A 214 10.13 -5.71 -23.91
CA SER A 214 11.49 -6.22 -24.18
C SER A 214 12.34 -6.46 -22.92
N GLY A 215 12.01 -5.80 -21.81
CA GLY A 215 12.65 -5.97 -20.50
C GLY A 215 12.15 -7.16 -19.68
N LEU A 216 11.02 -7.77 -20.03
CA LEU A 216 10.34 -8.79 -19.25
C LEU A 216 10.96 -10.18 -19.45
N LYS A 217 12.11 -10.39 -18.84
CA LYS A 217 12.94 -11.61 -19.05
C LYS A 217 12.35 -12.90 -18.47
N LYS A 218 11.33 -12.77 -17.58
CA LYS A 218 10.64 -13.92 -16.99
C LYS A 218 9.41 -14.33 -17.77
N LEU A 219 8.96 -13.54 -18.76
CA LEU A 219 7.75 -13.80 -19.53
C LEU A 219 7.86 -15.12 -20.29
N ARG A 220 6.92 -16.03 -20.06
CA ARG A 220 6.84 -17.39 -20.62
C ARG A 220 5.61 -17.58 -21.49
N HIS A 221 4.54 -16.85 -21.20
CA HIS A 221 3.29 -16.87 -21.95
C HIS A 221 2.92 -15.45 -22.36
N LEU A 222 2.63 -15.26 -23.64
CA LEU A 222 2.15 -14.00 -24.20
C LEU A 222 1.03 -14.31 -25.19
N ASP A 223 -0.19 -13.87 -24.87
CA ASP A 223 -1.32 -13.93 -25.81
C ASP A 223 -1.58 -12.53 -26.38
N ILE A 224 -1.34 -12.40 -27.69
CA ILE A 224 -1.54 -11.19 -28.50
C ILE A 224 -2.50 -11.45 -29.67
N ALA A 225 -3.35 -12.48 -29.55
CA ALA A 225 -4.29 -12.81 -30.60
C ALA A 225 -5.23 -11.64 -30.90
N TYR A 226 -5.60 -11.49 -32.17
CA TYR A 226 -6.54 -10.47 -32.63
C TYR A 226 -6.12 -9.02 -32.42
N ILE A 227 -4.84 -8.75 -32.11
CA ILE A 227 -4.28 -7.41 -32.22
C ILE A 227 -3.98 -7.15 -33.70
N VAL A 228 -4.47 -6.05 -34.25
CA VAL A 228 -4.24 -5.64 -35.63
C VAL A 228 -3.09 -4.64 -35.71
N ASP A 229 -2.32 -4.68 -36.81
CA ASP A 229 -1.24 -3.74 -37.10
C ASP A 229 -0.13 -3.74 -36.04
N LEU A 230 0.28 -4.94 -35.59
CA LEU A 230 1.47 -5.10 -34.73
C LEU A 230 2.72 -4.64 -35.45
N ASP A 231 3.51 -3.78 -34.81
CA ASP A 231 4.82 -3.30 -35.25
C ASP A 231 5.97 -4.15 -34.67
#